data_106bdc519132174f4fde8303bc377d7e
#
_entry.id   106bdc519132174f4fde8303bc377d7e
#
_cell.length_a   1.000
_cell.length_b   1.000
_cell.length_c   1.000
_cell.angle_alpha   90.00
_cell.angle_beta   90.00
_cell.angle_gamma   90.00
#
_symmetry.space_group_name_H-M   'P 1'
#
loop_
_entity.id
_entity.type
_entity.pdbx_description
1 polymer ?
#
loop_
_entity_poly.entity_id
_entity_poly.type
_entity_poly.pdbx_seq_one_letter_code
_entity_poly.pdbx_strand_id
1 'polypeptide(L)'
;MYEIPDLSQYKTDYVGDSSNVINIVSGQEYPEGYSYDSIEIQSETEPYGLTVFLKDEPSAPKLEDELQVNADMTFDLIGNLGTLDYKIADSKEIIASYER
;
A
#
# COMPACT_ATOMS: atom_id res chain seq x y z
N MET A 1 17.62 10.47 -7.11
CA MET A 1 17.75 9.05 -6.73
C MET A 1 16.67 8.68 -5.73
N TYR A 2 16.00 7.56 -5.97
CA TYR A 2 14.96 7.07 -5.08
C TYR A 2 15.60 6.42 -3.85
N GLU A 3 15.22 6.86 -2.68
CA GLU A 3 15.65 6.23 -1.43
C GLU A 3 14.54 5.36 -0.88
N ILE A 4 14.87 4.13 -0.48
CA ILE A 4 13.93 3.23 0.18
C ILE A 4 13.90 3.62 1.66
N PRO A 5 12.76 4.07 2.19
CA PRO A 5 12.69 4.44 3.59
C PRO A 5 12.84 3.21 4.49
N ASP A 6 13.45 3.41 5.66
CA ASP A 6 13.54 2.35 6.66
C ASP A 6 12.28 2.40 7.53
N LEU A 7 11.36 1.50 7.27
CA LEU A 7 10.10 1.41 7.99
C LEU A 7 10.05 0.19 8.92
N SER A 8 11.18 -0.47 9.13
CA SER A 8 11.24 -1.71 9.92
C SER A 8 10.76 -1.54 11.36
N GLN A 9 10.83 -0.33 11.91
CA GLN A 9 10.31 -0.04 13.25
C GLN A 9 8.80 -0.23 13.35
N TYR A 10 8.10 -0.22 12.23
CA TYR A 10 6.64 -0.39 12.20
C TYR A 10 6.23 -1.81 11.82
N LYS A 11 7.19 -2.71 11.63
CA LYS A 11 6.90 -4.09 11.26
C LYS A 11 5.90 -4.72 12.23
N THR A 12 4.89 -5.40 11.71
CA THR A 12 3.85 -6.04 12.50
C THR A 12 3.46 -7.39 11.89
N ASP A 13 3.00 -8.32 12.72
CA ASP A 13 2.49 -9.60 12.23
C ASP A 13 1.01 -9.53 11.86
N TYR A 14 0.34 -8.40 12.14
CA TYR A 14 -1.10 -8.29 12.01
C TYR A 14 -1.52 -7.11 11.15
N VAL A 15 -2.24 -7.38 10.07
CA VAL A 15 -2.82 -6.33 9.22
C VAL A 15 -3.83 -5.48 10.00
N GLY A 16 -4.43 -6.03 11.04
CA GLY A 16 -5.38 -5.30 11.90
C GLY A 16 -4.73 -4.27 12.82
N ASP A 17 -3.41 -4.23 12.91
CA ASP A 17 -2.66 -3.22 13.66
C ASP A 17 -2.61 -1.92 12.87
N SER A 18 -3.72 -1.18 12.87
CA SER A 18 -3.92 -0.05 11.97
C SER A 18 -2.87 1.05 12.11
N SER A 19 -2.41 1.33 13.33
CA SER A 19 -1.39 2.38 13.53
C SER A 19 -0.09 2.07 12.81
N ASN A 20 0.42 0.85 12.96
CA ASN A 20 1.64 0.43 12.29
C ASN A 20 1.43 0.30 10.78
N VAL A 21 0.29 -0.24 10.36
CA VAL A 21 -0.04 -0.36 8.93
C VAL A 21 -0.07 1.01 8.26
N ILE A 22 -0.72 1.99 8.88
CA ILE A 22 -0.76 3.36 8.36
C ILE A 22 0.66 3.95 8.25
N ASN A 23 1.48 3.78 9.29
CA ASN A 23 2.86 4.26 9.26
C ASN A 23 3.67 3.60 8.16
N ILE A 24 3.46 2.31 7.91
CA ILE A 24 4.15 1.58 6.86
C ILE A 24 3.78 2.14 5.48
N VAL A 25 2.48 2.27 5.20
CA VAL A 25 2.04 2.67 3.86
C VAL A 25 2.18 4.16 3.61
N SER A 26 1.97 5.01 4.63
CA SER A 26 2.12 6.46 4.48
C SER A 26 3.57 6.91 4.43
N GLY A 27 4.49 6.12 4.97
CA GLY A 27 5.90 6.45 4.98
C GLY A 27 6.65 6.08 3.70
N GLN A 28 6.02 5.35 2.79
CA GLN A 28 6.64 4.96 1.53
C GLN A 28 6.58 6.09 0.51
N GLU A 29 7.52 6.07 -0.45
CA GLU A 29 7.43 6.93 -1.63
C GLU A 29 6.64 6.19 -2.71
N TYR A 30 5.69 6.88 -3.32
CA TYR A 30 4.87 6.32 -4.40
C TYR A 30 5.34 6.84 -5.74
N PRO A 31 5.03 6.10 -6.84
CA PRO A 31 5.38 6.56 -8.18
C PRO A 31 4.83 7.95 -8.46
N GLU A 32 5.51 8.69 -9.34
CA GLU A 32 5.09 10.03 -9.73
C GLU A 32 3.64 10.02 -10.22
N GLY A 33 2.85 10.94 -9.72
CA GLY A 33 1.43 11.02 -10.04
C GLY A 33 0.52 10.38 -9.00
N TYR A 34 1.10 9.71 -8.00
CA TYR A 34 0.35 9.09 -6.92
C TYR A 34 0.83 9.57 -5.56
N SER A 35 -0.10 9.70 -4.61
CA SER A 35 0.23 9.99 -3.22
C SER A 35 -0.74 9.27 -2.29
N TYR A 36 -0.27 8.95 -1.09
CA TYR A 36 -1.09 8.27 -0.09
C TYR A 36 -2.31 9.10 0.31
N ASP A 37 -3.47 8.44 0.38
CA ASP A 37 -4.70 9.05 0.88
C ASP A 37 -5.18 8.36 2.17
N SER A 38 -5.52 7.08 2.08
CA SER A 38 -6.09 6.34 3.20
C SER A 38 -5.96 4.84 2.97
N ILE A 39 -6.42 4.06 3.95
CA ILE A 39 -6.44 2.59 3.84
C ILE A 39 -7.80 2.02 4.23
N GLU A 40 -8.03 0.79 3.80
CA GLU A 40 -9.13 -0.03 4.28
C GLU A 40 -8.56 -1.42 4.58
N ILE A 41 -8.87 -1.95 5.76
CA ILE A 41 -8.35 -3.24 6.23
C ILE A 41 -9.48 -4.26 6.22
N GLN A 42 -9.21 -5.45 5.63
CA GLN A 42 -10.09 -6.61 5.72
C GLN A 42 -9.38 -7.67 6.56
N SER A 43 -9.76 -7.83 7.81
CA SER A 43 -9.14 -8.76 8.75
C SER A 43 -10.14 -9.75 9.37
N GLU A 44 -11.32 -9.90 8.79
CA GLU A 44 -12.35 -10.79 9.31
C GLU A 44 -12.16 -12.25 8.90
N THR A 45 -11.71 -12.48 7.65
CA THR A 45 -11.48 -13.82 7.12
C THR A 45 -10.19 -13.86 6.33
N GLU A 46 -9.51 -15.00 6.32
CA GLU A 46 -8.34 -15.21 5.50
C GLU A 46 -8.72 -15.49 4.04
N PRO A 47 -7.95 -15.02 3.07
CA PRO A 47 -6.73 -14.22 3.25
C PRO A 47 -7.06 -12.80 3.69
N TYR A 48 -6.26 -12.28 4.62
CA TYR A 48 -6.43 -10.90 5.09
C TYR A 48 -5.96 -9.93 4.02
N GLY A 49 -6.69 -8.83 3.88
CA GLY A 49 -6.47 -7.87 2.82
C GLY A 49 -6.23 -6.45 3.30
N LEU A 50 -5.52 -5.71 2.48
CA LEU A 50 -5.29 -4.28 2.68
C LEU A 50 -5.54 -3.57 1.35
N THR A 51 -6.34 -2.52 1.40
CA THR A 51 -6.53 -1.63 0.26
C THR A 51 -5.89 -0.29 0.62
N VAL A 52 -5.00 0.17 -0.24
CA VAL A 52 -4.36 1.49 -0.10
C VAL A 52 -4.98 2.41 -1.14
N PHE A 53 -5.61 3.49 -0.68
CA PHE A 53 -6.20 4.48 -1.56
C PHE A 53 -5.16 5.57 -1.84
N LEU A 54 -4.96 5.85 -3.11
CA LEU A 54 -4.01 6.85 -3.58
C LEU A 54 -4.74 7.97 -4.31
N LYS A 55 -4.26 9.18 -4.12
CA LYS A 55 -4.67 10.31 -4.95
C LYS A 55 -3.85 10.24 -6.23
N ASP A 56 -4.46 10.55 -7.37
CA ASP A 56 -3.74 10.63 -8.62
C ASP A 56 -3.79 12.04 -9.20
N GLU A 57 -2.74 12.41 -9.93
CA GLU A 57 -2.68 13.66 -10.66
C GLU A 57 -3.02 13.39 -12.12
N PRO A 58 -4.11 13.96 -12.66
CA PRO A 58 -4.53 13.62 -14.02
C PRO A 58 -3.49 13.90 -15.11
N SER A 59 -2.64 14.89 -14.89
CA SER A 59 -1.62 15.28 -15.87
C SER A 59 -0.32 14.51 -15.75
N ALA A 60 -0.15 13.69 -14.70
CA ALA A 60 1.09 12.94 -14.49
C ALA A 60 1.05 11.59 -15.20
N PRO A 61 2.22 11.04 -15.58
CA PRO A 61 2.27 9.68 -16.12
C PRO A 61 1.80 8.67 -15.08
N LYS A 62 1.14 7.60 -15.53
CA LYS A 62 0.69 6.52 -14.66
C LYS A 62 1.74 5.41 -14.69
N LEU A 63 2.39 5.16 -13.58
CA LEU A 63 3.50 4.23 -13.45
C LEU A 63 3.12 3.06 -12.54
N GLU A 64 2.01 2.37 -12.88
CA GLU A 64 1.46 1.28 -12.06
C GLU A 64 2.49 0.18 -11.77
N ASP A 65 3.34 -0.12 -12.72
CA ASP A 65 4.35 -1.18 -12.56
C ASP A 65 5.34 -0.87 -11.43
N GLU A 66 5.54 0.40 -11.11
CA GLU A 66 6.44 0.78 -10.02
C GLU A 66 5.85 0.50 -8.64
N LEU A 67 4.53 0.27 -8.56
CA LEU A 67 3.89 -0.10 -7.30
C LEU A 67 4.32 -1.48 -6.80
N GLN A 68 4.94 -2.31 -7.65
CA GLN A 68 5.47 -3.60 -7.21
C GLN A 68 6.48 -3.44 -6.07
N VAL A 69 7.32 -2.41 -6.11
CA VAL A 69 8.27 -2.13 -5.04
C VAL A 69 7.55 -1.82 -3.74
N ASN A 70 6.50 -1.00 -3.83
CA ASN A 70 5.67 -0.66 -2.67
C ASN A 70 4.97 -1.90 -2.11
N ALA A 71 4.43 -2.75 -2.98
CA ALA A 71 3.75 -3.97 -2.57
C ALA A 71 4.72 -4.93 -1.86
N ASP A 72 5.90 -5.15 -2.42
CA ASP A 72 6.90 -6.04 -1.83
C ASP A 72 7.29 -5.59 -0.43
N MET A 73 7.52 -4.29 -0.27
CA MET A 73 7.84 -3.71 1.04
C MET A 73 6.69 -3.90 2.04
N THR A 74 5.47 -3.68 1.59
CA THR A 74 4.28 -3.80 2.44
C THR A 74 4.08 -5.24 2.90
N PHE A 75 4.19 -6.22 2.00
CA PHE A 75 4.11 -7.64 2.36
C PHE A 75 5.22 -8.06 3.31
N ASP A 76 6.43 -7.53 3.13
CA ASP A 76 7.55 -7.85 3.98
C ASP A 76 7.34 -7.37 5.42
N LEU A 77 6.69 -6.22 5.58
CA LEU A 77 6.51 -5.59 6.90
C LEU A 77 5.21 -5.98 7.61
N ILE A 78 4.26 -6.60 6.92
CA ILE A 78 2.99 -7.04 7.51
C ILE A 78 2.86 -8.55 7.36
N GLY A 79 3.17 -9.28 8.43
CA GLY A 79 3.37 -10.73 8.37
C GLY A 79 2.17 -11.56 7.92
N ASN A 80 0.94 -11.16 8.26
CA ASN A 80 -0.26 -11.92 7.90
C ASN A 80 -1.03 -11.34 6.71
N LEU A 81 -0.45 -10.37 6.00
CA LEU A 81 -1.11 -9.80 4.83
C LEU A 81 -1.13 -10.79 3.67
N GLY A 82 -2.31 -11.09 3.15
CA GLY A 82 -2.49 -12.04 2.05
C GLY A 82 -2.72 -11.38 0.70
N THR A 83 -3.49 -10.30 0.68
CA THR A 83 -3.80 -9.57 -0.56
C THR A 83 -3.60 -8.08 -0.34
N LEU A 84 -3.21 -7.38 -1.41
CA LEU A 84 -2.95 -5.94 -1.36
C LEU A 84 -3.44 -5.31 -2.66
N ASP A 85 -4.36 -4.35 -2.52
CA ASP A 85 -4.89 -3.60 -3.65
C ASP A 85 -4.53 -2.13 -3.52
N TYR A 86 -4.16 -1.52 -4.64
CA TYR A 86 -4.03 -0.07 -4.75
C TYR A 86 -5.19 0.45 -5.58
N LYS A 87 -5.91 1.44 -5.06
CA LYS A 87 -7.07 2.03 -5.74
C LYS A 87 -6.98 3.55 -5.74
N ILE A 88 -7.64 4.18 -6.70
CA ILE A 88 -7.77 5.63 -6.74
C ILE A 88 -8.81 6.04 -5.71
N ALA A 89 -8.46 7.02 -4.85
CA ALA A 89 -9.33 7.43 -3.75
C ALA A 89 -10.69 7.95 -4.20
N ASP A 90 -10.73 8.74 -5.27
CA ASP A 90 -11.97 9.36 -5.74
C ASP A 90 -12.90 8.35 -6.41
N SER A 91 -12.39 7.59 -7.37
CA SER A 91 -13.23 6.71 -8.20
C SER A 91 -13.31 5.29 -7.66
N LYS A 92 -12.43 4.90 -6.74
CA LYS A 92 -12.27 3.52 -6.26
C LYS A 92 -11.82 2.54 -7.35
N GLU A 93 -11.29 3.06 -8.45
CA GLU A 93 -10.77 2.26 -9.53
C GLU A 93 -9.50 1.55 -9.09
N ILE A 94 -9.37 0.26 -9.43
CA ILE A 94 -8.19 -0.53 -9.09
C ILE A 94 -7.03 -0.14 -9.99
N ILE A 95 -5.91 0.27 -9.37
CA ILE A 95 -4.66 0.55 -10.07
C ILE A 95 -3.87 -0.73 -10.25
N ALA A 96 -3.72 -1.48 -9.18
CA ALA A 96 -2.93 -2.73 -9.17
C ALA A 96 -3.38 -3.61 -8.01
N SER A 97 -3.25 -4.92 -8.17
CA SER A 97 -3.59 -5.91 -7.14
C SER A 97 -2.47 -6.93 -7.03
N TYR A 98 -2.13 -7.32 -5.81
CA TYR A 98 -1.06 -8.24 -5.52
C TYR A 98 -1.50 -9.27 -4.50
N GLU A 99 -0.91 -10.47 -4.59
CA GLU A 99 -1.12 -11.55 -3.63
C GLU A 99 0.24 -12.03 -3.10
N ARG A 100 0.23 -12.46 -1.83
CA ARG A 100 1.43 -13.05 -1.25
C ARG A 100 1.73 -14.40 -1.89
#